data_85c3ca5c6e862d1e05fafda37931cf48
#
_entry.id   85c3ca5c6e862d1e05fafda37931cf48
#
_cell.length_a   1.000
_cell.length_b   1.000
_cell.length_c   1.000
_cell.angle_alpha   90.00
_cell.angle_beta   90.00
_cell.angle_gamma   90.00
#
_symmetry.space_group_name_H-M   'P 1'
#
loop_
_entity.id
_entity.type
_entity.pdbx_description
1 polymer ?
#
loop_
_entity_poly.entity_id
_entity_poly.type
_entity_poly.pdbx_seq_one_letter_code
_entity_poly.pdbx_strand_id
1 'polypeptide(L)'
;VPSSEYYDGFYGKGRWKFSNIYSLSIGQGELSVTPIQMANFASIIANRGYYYNPNIVTHINGKKTSNNQRKYLDIDKTHFDYVVDAMENVVMNGSARRAYMRELMLCGKTSTVQNPHGYDHSGFIGFAPKNNPKIAIAAYIENAGWGGRSAASISSLASEYYICLLY
;
A
#
# COMPACT_ATOMS: atom_id res chain seq x y z
N VAL A 1 10.61 -10.60 4.62
CA VAL A 1 11.45 -10.99 3.47
C VAL A 1 11.85 -12.42 3.68
N PRO A 2 11.70 -13.31 2.67
CA PRO A 2 12.12 -14.69 2.76
C PRO A 2 13.61 -14.84 3.14
N SER A 3 13.93 -15.80 4.01
CA SER A 3 15.29 -16.13 4.39
C SER A 3 15.89 -17.22 3.49
N SER A 4 17.19 -17.47 3.62
CA SER A 4 17.84 -18.59 2.92
C SER A 4 17.23 -19.94 3.31
N GLU A 5 16.86 -20.11 4.59
CA GLU A 5 16.21 -21.33 5.09
C GLU A 5 14.81 -21.50 4.46
N TYR A 6 14.07 -20.42 4.25
CA TYR A 6 12.79 -20.45 3.54
C TYR A 6 12.98 -20.94 2.11
N TYR A 7 13.97 -20.39 1.38
CA TYR A 7 14.25 -20.81 0.01
C TYR A 7 14.75 -22.24 -0.08
N ASP A 8 15.60 -22.65 0.84
CA ASP A 8 16.09 -24.03 0.92
C ASP A 8 14.93 -25.02 1.19
N GLY A 9 13.98 -24.64 2.02
CA GLY A 9 12.78 -25.45 2.29
C GLY A 9 11.82 -25.53 1.10
N PHE A 10 11.65 -24.42 0.35
CA PHE A 10 10.71 -24.35 -0.74
C PHE A 10 11.24 -24.92 -2.05
N TYR A 11 12.46 -24.60 -2.42
CA TYR A 11 13.08 -25.02 -3.69
C TYR A 11 14.01 -26.23 -3.55
N GLY A 12 14.43 -26.56 -2.33
CA GLY A 12 15.47 -27.50 -2.03
C GLY A 12 16.83 -26.82 -1.88
N LYS A 13 17.67 -27.36 -0.97
CA LYS A 13 18.98 -26.79 -0.61
C LYS A 13 19.86 -26.57 -1.84
N GLY A 14 20.28 -25.32 -2.04
CA GLY A 14 21.13 -24.90 -3.14
C GLY A 14 20.49 -24.91 -4.53
N ARG A 15 19.16 -25.08 -4.63
CA ARG A 15 18.44 -25.09 -5.92
C ARG A 15 17.84 -23.74 -6.31
N TRP A 16 17.67 -22.83 -5.38
CA TRP A 16 17.22 -21.46 -5.69
C TRP A 16 18.36 -20.65 -6.32
N LYS A 17 18.00 -19.70 -7.17
CA LYS A 17 18.93 -18.95 -8.00
C LYS A 17 18.83 -17.45 -7.70
N PHE A 18 19.81 -16.69 -8.16
CA PHE A 18 19.80 -15.23 -8.10
C PHE A 18 18.51 -14.61 -8.67
N SER A 19 17.90 -15.22 -9.69
CA SER A 19 16.63 -14.78 -10.25
C SER A 19 15.48 -14.72 -9.25
N ASN A 20 15.47 -15.60 -8.24
CA ASN A 20 14.46 -15.56 -7.17
C ASN A 20 14.63 -14.30 -6.32
N ILE A 21 15.87 -13.95 -5.94
CA ILE A 21 16.17 -12.72 -5.18
C ILE A 21 15.90 -11.48 -6.04
N TYR A 22 16.23 -11.52 -7.34
CA TYR A 22 15.98 -10.43 -8.25
C TYR A 22 14.50 -10.10 -8.36
N SER A 23 13.62 -11.12 -8.39
CA SER A 23 12.17 -10.93 -8.38
C SER A 23 11.67 -10.19 -7.13
N LEU A 24 12.26 -10.47 -5.96
CA LEU A 24 11.92 -9.76 -4.72
C LEU A 24 12.24 -8.26 -4.80
N SER A 25 13.33 -7.89 -5.47
CA SER A 25 13.77 -6.49 -5.56
C SER A 25 12.78 -5.58 -6.30
N ILE A 26 11.92 -6.17 -7.12
CA ILE A 26 10.85 -5.48 -7.83
C ILE A 26 9.46 -5.72 -7.21
N GLY A 27 9.41 -6.33 -6.02
CA GLY A 27 8.16 -6.62 -5.30
C GLY A 27 7.35 -7.79 -5.86
N GLN A 28 8.00 -8.70 -6.59
CA GLN A 28 7.41 -9.93 -7.13
C GLN A 28 7.94 -11.17 -6.38
N GLY A 29 7.55 -12.35 -6.82
CA GLY A 29 8.01 -13.61 -6.24
C GLY A 29 7.36 -13.91 -4.89
N GLU A 30 8.15 -14.39 -3.94
CA GLU A 30 7.69 -14.93 -2.66
C GLU A 30 7.41 -13.85 -1.59
N LEU A 31 7.45 -12.57 -1.94
CA LEU A 31 7.09 -11.49 -1.02
C LEU A 31 5.57 -11.41 -0.87
N SER A 32 5.08 -11.90 0.27
CA SER A 32 3.66 -11.86 0.61
C SER A 32 3.37 -10.79 1.65
N VAL A 33 2.38 -9.95 1.38
CA VAL A 33 1.89 -8.90 2.28
C VAL A 33 0.37 -8.88 2.27
N THR A 34 -0.22 -8.53 3.42
CA THR A 34 -1.67 -8.37 3.51
C THR A 34 -2.09 -6.95 3.10
N PRO A 35 -3.33 -6.74 2.62
CA PRO A 35 -3.84 -5.40 2.31
C PRO A 35 -3.72 -4.42 3.48
N ILE A 36 -3.94 -4.87 4.72
CA ILE A 36 -3.80 -4.01 5.91
C ILE A 36 -2.35 -3.57 6.15
N GLN A 37 -1.36 -4.44 5.86
CA GLN A 37 0.05 -4.05 5.92
C GLN A 37 0.37 -3.00 4.86
N MET A 38 -0.19 -3.13 3.66
CA MET A 38 -0.01 -2.17 2.58
C MET A 38 -0.70 -0.82 2.88
N ALA A 39 -1.90 -0.83 3.46
CA ALA A 39 -2.56 0.39 3.94
C ALA A 39 -1.75 1.07 5.05
N ASN A 40 -1.21 0.29 6.00
CA ASN A 40 -0.33 0.83 7.04
C ASN A 40 0.97 1.42 6.45
N PHE A 41 1.54 0.79 5.44
CA PHE A 41 2.69 1.34 4.71
C PHE A 41 2.35 2.68 4.05
N ALA A 42 1.19 2.78 3.39
CA ALA A 42 0.71 4.06 2.87
C ALA A 42 0.52 5.11 3.98
N SER A 43 0.06 4.70 5.16
CA SER A 43 -0.09 5.61 6.31
C SER A 43 1.24 6.12 6.85
N ILE A 44 2.30 5.31 6.81
CA ILE A 44 3.67 5.74 7.19
C ILE A 44 4.13 6.88 6.28
N ILE A 45 3.92 6.74 4.98
CA ILE A 45 4.29 7.77 4.00
C ILE A 45 3.44 9.03 4.21
N ALA A 46 2.13 8.88 4.36
CA ALA A 46 1.20 9.95 4.64
C ALA A 46 1.60 10.78 5.87
N ASN A 47 2.01 10.11 6.92
CA ASN A 47 2.40 10.69 8.19
C ASN A 47 3.87 11.16 8.26
N ARG A 48 4.64 11.02 7.17
CA ARG A 48 6.07 11.37 7.12
C ARG A 48 6.88 10.64 8.19
N GLY A 49 6.72 9.31 8.25
CA GLY A 49 7.59 8.43 9.03
C GLY A 49 7.04 7.92 10.36
N TYR A 50 5.77 8.16 10.70
CA TYR A 50 5.19 7.50 11.86
C TYR A 50 3.94 6.69 11.52
N TYR A 51 3.61 5.73 12.37
CA TYR A 51 2.43 4.88 12.22
C TYR A 51 1.89 4.39 13.57
N TYR A 52 0.69 3.83 13.50
CA TYR A 52 0.09 3.08 14.59
C TYR A 52 -0.03 1.61 14.17
N ASN A 53 0.03 0.70 15.13
CA ASN A 53 -0.33 -0.68 14.82
C ASN A 53 -1.81 -0.74 14.42
N PRO A 54 -2.15 -1.31 13.26
CA PRO A 54 -3.55 -1.50 12.89
C PRO A 54 -4.30 -2.28 13.96
N ASN A 55 -5.44 -1.77 14.40
CA ASN A 55 -6.29 -2.40 15.39
C ASN A 55 -7.76 -2.20 15.03
N ILE A 56 -8.51 -3.29 14.96
CA ILE A 56 -9.97 -3.29 14.70
C ILE A 56 -10.78 -3.32 16.00
N VAL A 57 -10.14 -3.66 17.12
CA VAL A 57 -10.81 -3.76 18.44
C VAL A 57 -10.73 -2.42 19.14
N THR A 58 -11.85 -1.72 19.23
CA THR A 58 -11.94 -0.41 19.88
C THR A 58 -12.29 -0.51 21.37
N HIS A 59 -13.02 -1.53 21.78
CA HIS A 59 -13.43 -1.74 23.16
C HIS A 59 -13.38 -3.23 23.53
N ILE A 60 -12.99 -3.52 24.77
CA ILE A 60 -13.05 -4.83 25.41
C ILE A 60 -13.83 -4.68 26.71
N ASN A 61 -14.94 -5.44 26.86
CA ASN A 61 -15.82 -5.36 28.03
C ASN A 61 -16.24 -3.92 28.41
N GLY A 62 -16.57 -3.10 27.38
CA GLY A 62 -16.98 -1.70 27.56
C GLY A 62 -15.84 -0.72 27.83
N LYS A 63 -14.62 -1.19 27.98
CA LYS A 63 -13.44 -0.33 28.17
C LYS A 63 -12.73 -0.10 26.83
N LYS A 64 -12.43 1.16 26.52
CA LYS A 64 -11.69 1.53 25.30
C LYS A 64 -10.28 0.93 25.33
N THR A 65 -9.88 0.27 24.24
CA THR A 65 -8.50 -0.22 24.09
C THR A 65 -7.57 0.95 23.82
N SER A 66 -6.51 1.10 24.63
CA SER A 66 -5.61 2.26 24.60
C SER A 66 -4.31 2.02 23.82
N ASN A 67 -4.30 1.16 22.82
CA ASN A 67 -3.04 0.78 22.16
C ASN A 67 -2.68 1.69 20.97
N ASN A 68 -2.76 3.01 21.14
CA ASN A 68 -2.46 4.01 20.11
C ASN A 68 -1.09 4.68 20.34
N GLN A 69 -0.05 3.91 20.61
CA GLN A 69 1.30 4.47 20.64
C GLN A 69 1.82 4.69 19.23
N ARG A 70 2.27 5.92 18.95
CA ARG A 70 2.98 6.25 17.71
C ARG A 70 4.32 5.52 17.68
N LYS A 71 4.60 4.87 16.57
CA LYS A 71 5.90 4.31 16.25
C LYS A 71 6.54 5.15 15.16
N TYR A 72 7.81 5.44 15.29
CA TYR A 72 8.55 6.27 14.37
C TYR A 72 9.60 5.44 13.65
N LEU A 73 9.81 5.76 12.37
CA LEU A 73 10.96 5.26 11.61
C LEU A 73 12.11 6.25 11.78
N ASP A 74 13.31 5.72 11.83
CA ASP A 74 14.56 6.51 11.82
C ASP A 74 14.93 6.88 10.37
N ILE A 75 14.08 7.72 9.76
CA ILE A 75 14.23 8.21 8.38
C ILE A 75 13.91 9.70 8.38
N ASP A 76 14.75 10.50 7.73
CA ASP A 76 14.53 11.93 7.62
C ASP A 76 13.22 12.25 6.87
N LYS A 77 12.47 13.23 7.40
CA LYS A 77 11.18 13.64 6.82
C LYS A 77 11.28 14.12 5.38
N THR A 78 12.38 14.72 5.01
CA THR A 78 12.61 15.22 3.65
C THR A 78 12.51 14.13 2.60
N HIS A 79 12.92 12.90 2.92
CA HIS A 79 12.77 11.76 2.01
C HIS A 79 11.30 11.39 1.77
N PHE A 80 10.45 11.53 2.80
CA PHE A 80 9.02 11.29 2.63
C PHE A 80 8.36 12.33 1.73
N ASP A 81 8.76 13.59 1.79
CA ASP A 81 8.17 14.63 0.96
C ASP A 81 8.43 14.37 -0.53
N TYR A 82 9.64 13.94 -0.91
CA TYR A 82 9.93 13.49 -2.28
C TYR A 82 9.03 12.32 -2.72
N VAL A 83 8.84 11.34 -1.84
CA VAL A 83 7.98 10.19 -2.14
C VAL A 83 6.52 10.61 -2.28
N VAL A 84 6.04 11.50 -1.43
CA VAL A 84 4.66 12.04 -1.49
C VAL A 84 4.43 12.80 -2.79
N ASP A 85 5.35 13.66 -3.21
CA ASP A 85 5.26 14.38 -4.47
C ASP A 85 5.27 13.42 -5.67
N ALA A 86 6.09 12.38 -5.63
CA ALA A 86 6.09 11.34 -6.65
C ALA A 86 4.77 10.56 -6.68
N MET A 87 4.18 10.23 -5.52
CA MET A 87 2.90 9.54 -5.42
C MET A 87 1.72 10.39 -5.90
N GLU A 88 1.74 11.71 -5.67
CA GLU A 88 0.80 12.64 -6.27
C GLU A 88 0.91 12.63 -7.79
N ASN A 89 2.13 12.74 -8.30
CA ASN A 89 2.37 12.75 -9.75
C ASN A 89 1.93 11.45 -10.45
N VAL A 90 2.01 10.30 -9.78
CA VAL A 90 1.45 9.04 -10.28
C VAL A 90 -0.05 9.15 -10.54
N VAL A 91 -0.78 9.86 -9.68
CA VAL A 91 -2.23 10.08 -9.82
C VAL A 91 -2.54 11.20 -10.81
N MET A 92 -1.77 12.28 -10.82
CA MET A 92 -2.02 13.41 -11.71
C MET A 92 -1.69 13.10 -13.17
N ASN A 93 -0.50 12.50 -13.41
CA ASN A 93 0.09 12.39 -14.74
C ASN A 93 0.55 10.95 -15.09
N GLY A 94 0.52 10.04 -14.11
CA GLY A 94 1.11 8.71 -14.24
C GLY A 94 0.09 7.59 -14.42
N SER A 95 0.48 6.40 -13.95
CA SER A 95 -0.26 5.15 -14.13
C SER A 95 -1.62 5.11 -13.43
N ALA A 96 -1.88 6.00 -12.45
CA ALA A 96 -3.15 6.10 -11.76
C ALA A 96 -4.01 7.31 -12.21
N ARG A 97 -3.77 7.89 -13.37
CA ARG A 97 -4.49 9.10 -13.84
C ARG A 97 -6.02 8.96 -13.86
N ARG A 98 -6.53 7.74 -14.02
CA ARG A 98 -7.98 7.48 -13.96
C ARG A 98 -8.60 7.69 -12.58
N ALA A 99 -7.77 7.68 -11.54
CA ALA A 99 -8.18 7.95 -10.15
C ALA A 99 -8.07 9.42 -9.77
N TYR A 100 -7.69 10.30 -10.71
CA TYR A 100 -7.51 11.72 -10.44
C TYR A 100 -8.84 12.41 -10.16
N MET A 101 -8.93 13.04 -9.00
CA MET A 101 -9.97 13.96 -8.58
C MET A 101 -9.30 15.16 -7.92
N ARG A 102 -9.58 16.36 -8.42
CA ARG A 102 -8.89 17.58 -8.01
C ARG A 102 -9.04 17.85 -6.51
N GLU A 103 -10.25 17.71 -6.01
CA GLU A 103 -10.61 18.02 -4.61
C GLU A 103 -10.06 16.97 -3.63
N LEU A 104 -9.84 15.76 -4.10
CA LEU A 104 -9.39 14.65 -3.27
C LEU A 104 -7.90 14.72 -2.94
N MET A 105 -7.08 15.29 -3.84
CA MET A 105 -5.61 15.36 -3.70
C MET A 105 -5.01 14.00 -3.32
N LEU A 106 -5.44 12.95 -4.03
CA LEU A 106 -5.02 11.57 -3.80
C LEU A 106 -3.54 11.39 -4.18
N CYS A 107 -2.77 10.81 -3.28
CA CYS A 107 -1.42 10.32 -3.52
C CYS A 107 -1.44 8.80 -3.53
N GLY A 108 -0.76 8.16 -4.51
CA GLY A 108 -0.78 6.70 -4.52
C GLY A 108 0.18 6.06 -5.51
N LYS A 109 0.24 4.72 -5.45
CA LYS A 109 1.05 3.89 -6.33
C LYS A 109 0.27 2.67 -6.77
N THR A 110 0.26 2.44 -8.07
CA THR A 110 -0.31 1.23 -8.68
C THR A 110 0.63 0.05 -8.54
N SER A 111 0.08 -1.13 -8.40
CA SER A 111 0.79 -2.39 -8.57
C SER A 111 0.01 -3.32 -9.50
N THR A 112 0.73 -4.20 -10.15
CA THR A 112 0.16 -5.29 -10.96
C THR A 112 0.88 -6.55 -10.55
N VAL A 113 0.14 -7.49 -9.96
CA VAL A 113 0.69 -8.76 -9.49
C VAL A 113 0.42 -9.81 -10.55
N GLN A 114 1.48 -10.40 -11.07
CA GLN A 114 1.37 -11.43 -12.11
C GLN A 114 0.65 -12.67 -11.59
N ASN A 115 -0.27 -13.17 -12.40
CA ASN A 115 -1.02 -14.40 -12.10
C ASN A 115 -0.85 -15.41 -13.24
N PRO A 116 -0.08 -16.49 -13.05
CA PRO A 116 0.14 -17.49 -14.10
C PRO A 116 -1.11 -18.30 -14.46
N HIS A 117 -2.17 -18.19 -13.66
CA HIS A 117 -3.41 -18.97 -13.84
C HIS A 117 -4.61 -18.15 -14.31
N GLY A 118 -4.42 -16.87 -14.65
CA GLY A 118 -5.51 -15.99 -15.09
C GLY A 118 -5.02 -14.58 -15.42
N TYR A 119 -5.94 -13.62 -15.37
CA TYR A 119 -5.56 -12.22 -15.50
C TYR A 119 -4.75 -11.77 -14.28
N ASP A 120 -3.81 -10.85 -14.48
CA ASP A 120 -3.06 -10.22 -13.40
C ASP A 120 -3.98 -9.60 -12.35
N HIS A 121 -3.49 -9.50 -11.12
CA HIS A 121 -4.22 -8.85 -10.04
C HIS A 121 -3.92 -7.36 -10.00
N SER A 122 -4.97 -6.56 -9.89
CA SER A 122 -4.90 -5.11 -9.81
C SER A 122 -4.66 -4.66 -8.38
N GLY A 123 -3.62 -3.88 -8.13
CA GLY A 123 -3.32 -3.33 -6.81
C GLY A 123 -3.15 -1.81 -6.82
N PHE A 124 -3.48 -1.18 -5.70
CA PHE A 124 -3.23 0.23 -5.45
C PHE A 124 -3.06 0.48 -3.95
N ILE A 125 -2.12 1.33 -3.61
CA ILE A 125 -1.98 1.90 -2.27
C ILE A 125 -1.97 3.41 -2.37
N GLY A 126 -2.53 4.08 -1.38
CA GLY A 126 -2.54 5.53 -1.39
C GLY A 126 -3.07 6.13 -0.10
N PHE A 127 -3.15 7.44 -0.09
CA PHE A 127 -3.72 8.23 0.99
C PHE A 127 -4.26 9.56 0.45
N ALA A 128 -5.19 10.14 1.15
CA ALA A 128 -5.80 11.42 0.80
C ALA A 128 -6.26 12.20 2.05
N PRO A 129 -6.31 13.54 1.97
CA PRO A 129 -5.64 14.41 0.99
C PRO A 129 -4.10 14.40 1.16
N LYS A 130 -3.35 14.89 0.17
CA LYS A 130 -1.89 15.06 0.24
C LYS A 130 -1.45 15.81 1.49
N ASN A 131 -2.10 16.95 1.72
CA ASN A 131 -1.89 17.75 2.90
C ASN A 131 -2.96 17.42 3.95
N ASN A 132 -2.55 17.13 5.18
CA ASN A 132 -3.43 16.71 6.27
C ASN A 132 -4.21 15.40 5.95
N PRO A 133 -3.54 14.27 5.71
CA PRO A 133 -4.16 13.01 5.33
C PRO A 133 -5.22 12.54 6.33
N LYS A 134 -6.35 12.05 5.82
CA LYS A 134 -7.49 11.55 6.61
C LYS A 134 -7.69 10.05 6.48
N ILE A 135 -7.26 9.50 5.35
CA ILE A 135 -7.40 8.07 5.05
C ILE A 135 -6.13 7.56 4.36
N ALA A 136 -5.71 6.36 4.73
CA ALA A 136 -4.78 5.54 3.96
C ALA A 136 -5.53 4.29 3.47
N ILE A 137 -5.34 3.94 2.21
CA ILE A 137 -6.09 2.89 1.54
C ILE A 137 -5.16 1.91 0.83
N ALA A 138 -5.54 0.65 0.82
CA ALA A 138 -4.98 -0.37 -0.05
C ALA A 138 -6.12 -1.16 -0.69
N ALA A 139 -6.11 -1.28 -2.00
CA ALA A 139 -7.04 -2.09 -2.76
C ALA A 139 -6.29 -3.20 -3.50
N TYR A 140 -6.81 -4.40 -3.43
CA TYR A 140 -6.34 -5.56 -4.18
C TYR A 140 -7.55 -6.25 -4.80
N ILE A 141 -7.52 -6.39 -6.14
CA ILE A 141 -8.65 -6.94 -6.90
C ILE A 141 -8.09 -8.07 -7.77
N GLU A 142 -8.54 -9.27 -7.44
CA GLU A 142 -8.10 -10.48 -8.16
C GLU A 142 -8.59 -10.46 -9.61
N ASN A 143 -7.72 -10.90 -10.52
CA ASN A 143 -8.01 -11.08 -11.94
C ASN A 143 -8.57 -9.83 -12.65
N ALA A 144 -8.22 -8.63 -12.15
CA ALA A 144 -8.73 -7.35 -12.67
C ALA A 144 -7.74 -6.58 -13.55
N GLY A 145 -6.61 -7.19 -13.88
CA GLY A 145 -5.58 -6.62 -14.75
C GLY A 145 -4.78 -5.48 -14.09
N TRP A 146 -4.55 -4.41 -14.79
CA TRP A 146 -3.64 -3.35 -14.36
C TRP A 146 -4.17 -2.52 -13.20
N GLY A 147 -3.30 -2.26 -12.19
CA GLY A 147 -3.62 -1.51 -10.99
C GLY A 147 -4.21 -0.13 -11.23
N GLY A 148 -3.72 0.58 -12.24
CA GLY A 148 -4.23 1.90 -12.62
C GLY A 148 -5.63 1.89 -13.23
N ARG A 149 -6.14 0.73 -13.62
CA ARG A 149 -7.44 0.61 -14.27
C ARG A 149 -8.58 0.34 -13.29
N SER A 150 -8.37 -0.56 -12.35
CA SER A 150 -9.42 -1.03 -11.44
C SER A 150 -9.16 -0.58 -10.00
N ALA A 151 -8.07 -1.02 -9.38
CA ALA A 151 -7.79 -0.75 -7.98
C ALA A 151 -7.63 0.74 -7.68
N ALA A 152 -6.97 1.52 -8.55
CA ALA A 152 -6.81 2.95 -8.36
C ALA A 152 -8.15 3.70 -8.40
N SER A 153 -9.02 3.39 -9.36
CA SER A 153 -10.34 4.05 -9.48
C SER A 153 -11.24 3.73 -8.28
N ILE A 154 -11.28 2.47 -7.85
CA ILE A 154 -12.05 2.08 -6.67
C ILE A 154 -11.51 2.75 -5.40
N SER A 155 -10.19 2.84 -5.26
CA SER A 155 -9.57 3.52 -4.11
C SER A 155 -9.89 5.01 -4.09
N SER A 156 -9.93 5.66 -5.26
CA SER A 156 -10.31 7.08 -5.37
C SER A 156 -11.75 7.30 -4.91
N LEU A 157 -12.70 6.52 -5.44
CA LEU A 157 -14.12 6.60 -5.05
C LEU A 157 -14.33 6.31 -3.56
N ALA A 158 -13.67 5.30 -3.02
CA ALA A 158 -13.77 4.97 -1.60
C ALA A 158 -13.20 6.09 -0.71
N SER A 159 -12.10 6.71 -1.13
CA SER A 159 -11.47 7.82 -0.41
C SER A 159 -12.33 9.07 -0.46
N GLU A 160 -12.92 9.38 -1.62
CA GLU A 160 -13.87 10.49 -1.79
C GLU A 160 -15.09 10.29 -0.89
N TYR A 161 -15.70 9.12 -0.94
CA TYR A 161 -16.85 8.78 -0.08
C TYR A 161 -16.53 8.99 1.40
N TYR A 162 -15.37 8.49 1.85
CA TYR A 162 -14.94 8.65 3.24
C TYR A 162 -14.76 10.11 3.63
N ILE A 163 -14.08 10.89 2.80
CA ILE A 163 -13.75 12.30 3.09
C ILE A 163 -14.99 13.18 3.01
N CYS A 164 -15.84 13.00 1.99
CA CYS A 164 -17.02 13.86 1.80
C CYS A 164 -18.16 13.57 2.78
N LEU A 165 -18.28 12.34 3.29
CA LEU A 165 -19.39 11.95 4.17
C LEU A 165 -19.02 11.88 5.65
N LEU A 166 -17.73 11.78 6.01
CA LEU A 166 -17.30 11.58 7.38
C LEU A 166 -16.42 12.74 7.89
N TYR A 167 -16.03 13.66 7.04
CA TYR A 167 -15.25 14.87 7.33
C TYR A 167 -15.76 16.09 6.57
#